data_31f9ae422972df447e53c8560f5397c0
#
_entry.id   31f9ae422972df447e53c8560f5397c0
#
_cell.length_a   1.000
_cell.length_b   1.000
_cell.length_c   1.000
_cell.angle_alpha   90.00
_cell.angle_beta   90.00
_cell.angle_gamma   90.00
#
_symmetry.space_group_name_H-M   'P 1'
#
loop_
_entity.id
_entity.type
_entity.pdbx_description
1 polymer ?
#
loop_
_entity_poly.entity_id
_entity_poly.type
_entity_poly.pdbx_seq_one_letter_code
_entity_poly.pdbx_strand_id
1 'polypeptide(L)'
;ISACLVGSEMCIRDRIETIDELRTSTPWFYFFAGPRMEEKTSLWAEEVASLVERHGGRNRRLAIDRCEPWGAERLLARGIQLFDAQAPIEQARAIKSPEEIQCLRLSMEVCDVAVDRMRTSLQPGITENQLWSVLHETNIAHDGEWIECRLLASGERTNPWFQESGNRVIQAGDLVGFDTDMVGPNGYLADISRTYVCPGRKPTDAQRKLHALAQEQVMFNMDLLRPGLSFREFAERCWPVPEEFVPNRYMTMVHGVGLVDEHPSVAYAEDFPDWGYDGMFQENMVVSIESYLGAVGTSEGVKLEQQVLITPTGAVALSRTPFADSIEP
;
A
#
# COMPACT_ATOMS: atom_id res chain seq x y z
N ILE A 1 -15.17 13.08 -5.08
CA ILE A 1 -15.67 12.53 -3.83
C ILE A 1 -16.79 11.56 -4.16
N SER A 2 -16.59 10.30 -3.81
CA SER A 2 -17.48 9.21 -4.16
C SER A 2 -18.87 9.40 -3.55
N ALA A 3 -19.91 9.24 -4.35
CA ALA A 3 -21.31 9.33 -3.95
C ALA A 3 -21.80 8.14 -3.07
N CYS A 4 -20.93 7.50 -2.33
CA CYS A 4 -21.27 6.32 -1.53
C CYS A 4 -21.87 6.59 -0.15
N LEU A 5 -22.30 7.82 0.15
CA LEU A 5 -22.58 8.23 1.53
C LEU A 5 -24.02 8.69 1.76
N VAL A 6 -25.00 7.92 1.30
CA VAL A 6 -26.38 8.11 1.78
C VAL A 6 -26.44 7.69 3.25
N GLY A 7 -26.51 8.65 4.15
CA GLY A 7 -26.64 8.46 5.60
C GLY A 7 -25.45 8.93 6.44
N SER A 8 -24.24 9.00 5.88
CA SER A 8 -23.07 9.57 6.55
C SER A 8 -22.78 11.04 6.19
N GLU A 9 -23.45 11.57 5.19
CA GLU A 9 -23.28 12.95 4.70
C GLU A 9 -23.53 14.01 5.78
N MET A 10 -24.48 13.79 6.68
CA MET A 10 -24.70 14.71 7.79
C MET A 10 -23.57 14.70 8.82
N CYS A 11 -22.96 13.55 9.07
CA CYS A 11 -21.82 13.45 9.99
C CYS A 11 -20.53 14.04 9.41
N ILE A 12 -20.32 13.93 8.10
CA ILE A 12 -19.18 14.52 7.42
C ILE A 12 -19.35 16.04 7.34
N ARG A 13 -20.51 16.51 6.95
CA ARG A 13 -20.84 17.95 6.83
C ARG A 13 -20.56 18.74 8.10
N ASP A 14 -20.89 18.17 9.25
CA ASP A 14 -20.78 18.87 10.53
C ASP A 14 -19.37 18.82 11.15
N ARG A 15 -18.42 18.10 10.51
CA ARG A 15 -17.06 17.87 11.04
C ARG A 15 -15.93 18.40 10.17
N ILE A 16 -16.17 18.78 8.90
CA ILE A 16 -15.13 19.26 8.01
C ILE A 16 -15.14 20.77 7.98
N GLU A 17 -14.30 21.39 8.81
CA GLU A 17 -14.18 22.85 8.93
C GLU A 17 -13.52 23.51 7.71
N THR A 18 -12.83 22.73 6.86
CA THR A 18 -12.06 23.21 5.70
C THR A 18 -12.85 23.21 4.39
N ILE A 19 -14.13 22.84 4.41
CA ILE A 19 -15.00 22.78 3.23
C ILE A 19 -16.05 23.88 3.30
N ASP A 20 -16.01 24.84 2.39
CA ASP A 20 -16.97 25.96 2.33
C ASP A 20 -18.35 25.52 1.86
N GLU A 21 -18.44 24.55 0.96
CA GLU A 21 -19.70 24.11 0.37
C GLU A 21 -19.73 22.60 0.14
N LEU A 22 -20.69 21.90 0.76
CA LEU A 22 -21.00 20.50 0.50
C LEU A 22 -22.25 20.41 -0.39
N ARG A 23 -22.18 19.66 -1.46
CA ARG A 23 -23.28 19.43 -2.39
C ARG A 23 -23.63 17.95 -2.49
N THR A 24 -24.91 17.66 -2.59
CA THR A 24 -25.37 16.33 -3.06
C THR A 24 -25.15 16.22 -4.55
N SER A 25 -24.68 15.08 -5.02
CA SER A 25 -24.52 14.75 -6.43
C SER A 25 -25.58 13.75 -6.90
N THR A 26 -26.01 13.87 -8.14
CA THR A 26 -26.95 12.91 -8.74
C THR A 26 -26.29 11.54 -8.84
N PRO A 27 -26.78 10.50 -8.11
CA PRO A 27 -26.26 9.15 -8.23
C PRO A 27 -26.71 8.54 -9.57
N TRP A 28 -25.76 8.04 -10.37
CA TRP A 28 -26.02 7.53 -11.71
C TRP A 28 -25.57 6.10 -11.94
N PHE A 29 -25.00 5.42 -10.94
CA PHE A 29 -24.72 3.99 -11.02
C PHE A 29 -26.00 3.18 -11.15
N TYR A 30 -25.95 2.08 -11.90
CA TYR A 30 -27.14 1.26 -12.16
C TYR A 30 -27.89 0.84 -10.91
N PHE A 31 -27.18 0.60 -9.82
CA PHE A 31 -27.79 0.25 -8.52
C PHE A 31 -28.82 1.30 -8.03
N PHE A 32 -28.51 2.60 -8.22
CA PHE A 32 -29.40 3.70 -7.80
C PHE A 32 -30.33 4.17 -8.94
N ALA A 33 -29.82 4.19 -10.15
CA ALA A 33 -30.51 4.80 -11.29
C ALA A 33 -31.37 3.80 -12.08
N GLY A 34 -31.07 2.50 -12.01
CA GLY A 34 -31.74 1.47 -12.81
C GLY A 34 -31.77 1.82 -14.30
N PRO A 35 -32.91 1.62 -14.99
CA PRO A 35 -33.03 1.92 -16.41
C PRO A 35 -32.94 3.44 -16.73
N ARG A 36 -32.91 4.32 -15.74
CA ARG A 36 -32.74 5.77 -15.90
C ARG A 36 -31.27 6.21 -15.85
N MET A 37 -30.31 5.28 -15.95
CA MET A 37 -28.89 5.56 -15.83
C MET A 37 -28.42 6.63 -16.82
N GLU A 38 -28.89 6.59 -18.07
CA GLU A 38 -28.52 7.60 -19.08
C GLU A 38 -28.98 9.02 -18.71
N GLU A 39 -30.22 9.17 -18.25
CA GLU A 39 -30.77 10.43 -17.75
C GLU A 39 -29.98 10.94 -16.56
N LYS A 40 -29.72 10.06 -15.57
CA LYS A 40 -29.01 10.42 -14.34
C LYS A 40 -27.55 10.80 -14.60
N THR A 41 -26.85 10.08 -15.50
CA THR A 41 -25.49 10.45 -15.91
C THR A 41 -25.48 11.83 -16.57
N SER A 42 -26.50 12.15 -17.38
CA SER A 42 -26.62 13.44 -18.03
C SER A 42 -26.82 14.57 -17.02
N LEU A 43 -27.64 14.38 -16.00
CA LEU A 43 -27.84 15.34 -14.90
C LEU A 43 -26.55 15.54 -14.09
N TRP A 44 -25.88 14.45 -13.72
CA TRP A 44 -24.58 14.52 -13.05
C TRP A 44 -23.53 15.31 -13.86
N ALA A 45 -23.44 15.02 -15.15
CA ALA A 45 -22.50 15.74 -16.02
C ALA A 45 -22.84 17.23 -16.17
N GLU A 46 -24.11 17.61 -16.07
CA GLU A 46 -24.54 19.02 -16.03
C GLU A 46 -24.12 19.70 -14.74
N GLU A 47 -24.27 19.03 -13.60
CA GLU A 47 -23.78 19.51 -12.29
C GLU A 47 -22.28 19.78 -12.33
N VAL A 48 -21.49 18.79 -12.81
CA VAL A 48 -20.03 18.95 -12.95
C VAL A 48 -19.66 20.08 -13.91
N ALA A 49 -20.31 20.17 -15.08
CA ALA A 49 -20.06 21.23 -16.05
C ALA A 49 -20.35 22.61 -15.49
N SER A 50 -21.43 22.75 -14.68
CA SER A 50 -21.76 24.00 -14.01
C SER A 50 -20.70 24.42 -12.98
N LEU A 51 -20.11 23.45 -12.27
CA LEU A 51 -19.01 23.70 -11.34
C LEU A 51 -17.72 24.14 -12.07
N VAL A 52 -17.39 23.48 -13.17
CA VAL A 52 -16.26 23.86 -14.02
C VAL A 52 -16.43 25.30 -14.54
N GLU A 53 -17.65 25.64 -14.97
CA GLU A 53 -17.96 27.02 -15.41
C GLU A 53 -17.85 28.04 -14.29
N ARG A 54 -18.42 27.74 -13.13
CA ARG A 54 -18.41 28.62 -11.94
C ARG A 54 -16.99 28.92 -11.45
N HIS A 55 -16.13 27.91 -11.40
CA HIS A 55 -14.79 28.03 -10.84
C HIS A 55 -13.70 28.26 -11.90
N GLY A 56 -13.89 27.76 -13.11
CA GLY A 56 -12.95 27.90 -14.23
C GLY A 56 -13.27 29.04 -15.20
N GLY A 57 -14.46 29.61 -15.15
CA GLY A 57 -14.92 30.63 -16.10
C GLY A 57 -14.91 30.09 -17.54
N ARG A 58 -14.05 30.67 -18.38
CA ARG A 58 -13.89 30.19 -19.78
C ARG A 58 -13.00 28.94 -19.91
N ASN A 59 -12.30 28.54 -18.85
CA ASN A 59 -11.49 27.35 -18.86
C ASN A 59 -12.37 26.11 -18.70
N ARG A 60 -12.50 25.31 -19.72
CA ARG A 60 -13.30 24.08 -19.77
C ARG A 60 -12.46 22.81 -19.55
N ARG A 61 -11.23 22.94 -19.04
CA ARG A 61 -10.36 21.81 -18.75
C ARG A 61 -10.68 21.23 -17.37
N LEU A 62 -10.82 19.90 -17.32
CA LEU A 62 -11.04 19.15 -16.08
C LEU A 62 -10.11 17.96 -16.09
N ALA A 63 -9.25 17.85 -15.08
CA ALA A 63 -8.44 16.67 -14.86
C ALA A 63 -9.19 15.70 -13.95
N ILE A 64 -9.21 14.41 -14.32
CA ILE A 64 -9.92 13.33 -13.61
C ILE A 64 -8.98 12.14 -13.50
N ASP A 65 -8.85 11.59 -12.32
CA ASP A 65 -8.07 10.36 -12.07
C ASP A 65 -8.85 9.10 -12.47
N ARG A 66 -10.14 9.05 -12.14
CA ARG A 66 -11.04 7.94 -12.51
C ARG A 66 -12.43 8.45 -12.84
N CYS A 67 -12.99 7.95 -13.92
CA CYS A 67 -14.39 8.17 -14.31
C CYS A 67 -14.84 7.02 -15.19
N GLU A 68 -16.04 6.52 -14.98
CA GLU A 68 -16.64 5.52 -15.84
C GLU A 68 -16.90 6.10 -17.25
N PRO A 69 -16.83 5.25 -18.30
CA PRO A 69 -16.92 5.71 -19.71
C PRO A 69 -18.14 6.59 -20.01
N TRP A 70 -19.31 6.27 -19.44
CA TRP A 70 -20.54 7.05 -19.64
C TRP A 70 -20.46 8.45 -19.04
N GLY A 71 -19.84 8.58 -17.85
CA GLY A 71 -19.60 9.87 -17.23
C GLY A 71 -18.69 10.74 -18.09
N ALA A 72 -17.57 10.19 -18.54
CA ALA A 72 -16.62 10.87 -19.42
C ALA A 72 -17.29 11.31 -20.75
N GLU A 73 -18.05 10.43 -21.40
CA GLU A 73 -18.80 10.75 -22.63
C GLU A 73 -19.74 11.94 -22.43
N ARG A 74 -20.51 11.96 -21.35
CA ARG A 74 -21.46 13.04 -21.07
C ARG A 74 -20.78 14.37 -20.74
N LEU A 75 -19.61 14.34 -20.08
CA LEU A 75 -18.79 15.53 -19.87
C LEU A 75 -18.25 16.10 -21.18
N LEU A 76 -17.68 15.24 -22.03
CA LEU A 76 -17.21 15.63 -23.37
C LEU A 76 -18.34 16.25 -24.21
N ALA A 77 -19.55 15.66 -24.19
CA ALA A 77 -20.72 16.19 -24.90
C ALA A 77 -21.15 17.59 -24.43
N ARG A 78 -20.73 18.03 -23.20
CA ARG A 78 -20.93 19.38 -22.66
C ARG A 78 -19.77 20.33 -22.93
N GLY A 79 -18.81 19.93 -23.75
CA GLY A 79 -17.66 20.75 -24.12
C GLY A 79 -16.58 20.81 -23.03
N ILE A 80 -16.62 19.92 -22.05
CA ILE A 80 -15.54 19.78 -21.09
C ILE A 80 -14.38 19.04 -21.78
N GLN A 81 -13.17 19.54 -21.61
CA GLN A 81 -11.94 18.90 -22.08
C GLN A 81 -11.37 18.08 -20.94
N LEU A 82 -11.34 16.76 -21.07
CA LEU A 82 -10.83 15.85 -20.04
C LEU A 82 -9.33 15.65 -20.17
N PHE A 83 -8.65 15.66 -19.05
CA PHE A 83 -7.23 15.38 -18.90
C PHE A 83 -7.02 14.35 -17.80
N ASP A 84 -5.90 13.64 -17.84
CA ASP A 84 -5.50 12.74 -16.77
C ASP A 84 -5.05 13.52 -15.54
N ALA A 85 -5.56 13.13 -14.37
CA ALA A 85 -5.19 13.71 -13.08
C ALA A 85 -4.26 12.79 -12.26
N GLN A 86 -4.00 11.56 -12.70
CA GLN A 86 -3.20 10.61 -11.91
C GLN A 86 -1.81 11.16 -11.64
N ALA A 87 -1.07 11.56 -12.69
CA ALA A 87 0.29 12.06 -12.52
C ALA A 87 0.40 13.28 -11.58
N PRO A 88 -0.39 14.37 -11.73
CA PRO A 88 -0.30 15.50 -10.81
C PRO A 88 -0.76 15.16 -9.38
N ILE A 89 -1.73 14.26 -9.18
CA ILE A 89 -2.17 13.82 -7.86
C ILE A 89 -1.09 12.98 -7.19
N GLU A 90 -0.53 11.99 -7.88
CA GLU A 90 0.56 11.15 -7.37
C GLU A 90 1.80 11.98 -6.99
N GLN A 91 2.17 12.94 -7.83
CA GLN A 91 3.29 13.85 -7.54
C GLN A 91 3.01 14.76 -6.33
N ALA A 92 1.77 15.23 -6.19
CA ALA A 92 1.38 16.06 -5.05
C ALA A 92 1.41 15.29 -3.72
N ARG A 93 1.08 13.99 -3.75
CA ARG A 93 1.06 13.11 -2.58
C ARG A 93 2.43 12.57 -2.19
N ALA A 94 3.37 12.49 -3.13
CA ALA A 94 4.68 11.88 -2.92
C ALA A 94 5.47 12.55 -1.78
N ILE A 95 5.37 13.88 -1.62
CA ILE A 95 6.05 14.64 -0.57
C ILE A 95 5.05 14.93 0.55
N LYS A 96 5.27 14.32 1.70
CA LYS A 96 4.36 14.40 2.84
C LYS A 96 4.54 15.69 3.63
N SER A 97 3.44 16.31 4.03
CA SER A 97 3.44 17.38 5.02
C SER A 97 3.82 16.85 6.42
N PRO A 98 4.20 17.70 7.37
CA PRO A 98 4.45 17.27 8.74
C PRO A 98 3.23 16.57 9.39
N GLU A 99 2.01 16.99 9.06
CA GLU A 99 0.77 16.43 9.57
C GLU A 99 0.52 15.03 8.98
N GLU A 100 0.75 14.83 7.69
CA GLU A 100 0.67 13.52 7.03
C GLU A 100 1.69 12.55 7.61
N ILE A 101 2.91 13.00 7.89
CA ILE A 101 3.94 12.19 8.55
C ILE A 101 3.48 11.75 9.96
N GLN A 102 2.76 12.61 10.71
CA GLN A 102 2.21 12.21 12.01
C GLN A 102 1.09 11.17 11.86
N CYS A 103 0.22 11.29 10.86
CA CYS A 103 -0.80 10.29 10.56
C CYS A 103 -0.17 8.93 10.20
N LEU A 104 0.84 8.92 9.33
CA LEU A 104 1.60 7.71 8.98
C LEU A 104 2.28 7.06 10.19
N ARG A 105 2.85 7.88 11.09
CA ARG A 105 3.43 7.37 12.36
C ARG A 105 2.38 6.74 13.25
N LEU A 106 1.20 7.36 13.38
CA LEU A 106 0.11 6.81 14.19
C LEU A 106 -0.38 5.48 13.60
N SER A 107 -0.59 5.41 12.29
CA SER A 107 -0.97 4.15 11.62
C SER A 107 0.10 3.07 11.84
N MET A 108 1.38 3.41 11.74
CA MET A 108 2.48 2.48 11.99
C MET A 108 2.55 2.03 13.46
N GLU A 109 2.27 2.90 14.42
CA GLU A 109 2.20 2.50 15.84
C GLU A 109 1.08 1.48 16.09
N VAL A 110 -0.08 1.64 15.46
CA VAL A 110 -1.17 0.66 15.51
C VAL A 110 -0.75 -0.64 14.82
N CYS A 111 -0.06 -0.56 13.68
CA CYS A 111 0.46 -1.71 12.95
C CYS A 111 1.49 -2.49 13.79
N ASP A 112 2.43 -1.82 14.44
CA ASP A 112 3.41 -2.46 15.34
C ASP A 112 2.71 -3.24 16.47
N VAL A 113 1.66 -2.67 17.07
CA VAL A 113 0.83 -3.36 18.10
C VAL A 113 0.13 -4.57 17.48
N ALA A 114 -0.41 -4.44 16.28
CA ALA A 114 -1.12 -5.52 15.60
C ALA A 114 -0.18 -6.69 15.26
N VAL A 115 1.00 -6.37 14.74
CA VAL A 115 2.03 -7.36 14.39
C VAL A 115 2.56 -8.08 15.64
N ASP A 116 2.78 -7.37 16.77
CA ASP A 116 3.15 -8.03 18.04
C ASP A 116 2.04 -8.95 18.54
N ARG A 117 0.76 -8.56 18.42
CA ARG A 117 -0.38 -9.44 18.74
C ARG A 117 -0.45 -10.64 17.81
N MET A 118 -0.20 -10.48 16.50
CA MET A 118 -0.10 -11.61 15.57
C MET A 118 1.02 -12.57 15.99
N ARG A 119 2.22 -12.04 16.27
CA ARG A 119 3.37 -12.83 16.73
C ARG A 119 3.06 -13.64 17.99
N THR A 120 2.43 -13.02 18.99
CA THR A 120 2.07 -13.67 20.25
C THR A 120 0.89 -14.65 20.12
N SER A 121 0.03 -14.47 19.13
CA SER A 121 -1.10 -15.36 18.80
C SER A 121 -0.70 -16.54 17.94
N LEU A 122 0.48 -16.47 17.30
CA LEU A 122 0.96 -17.52 16.40
C LEU A 122 1.26 -18.81 17.16
N GLN A 123 0.54 -19.88 16.86
CA GLN A 123 0.73 -21.19 17.45
C GLN A 123 0.29 -22.29 16.46
N PRO A 124 0.83 -23.51 16.60
CA PRO A 124 0.36 -24.63 15.79
C PRO A 124 -1.12 -24.92 16.03
N GLY A 125 -1.84 -25.22 14.95
CA GLY A 125 -3.24 -25.60 15.02
C GLY A 125 -4.25 -24.50 14.71
N ILE A 126 -3.84 -23.23 14.66
CA ILE A 126 -4.69 -22.15 14.13
C ILE A 126 -4.62 -22.11 12.60
N THR A 127 -5.63 -21.54 11.97
CA THR A 127 -5.61 -21.29 10.51
C THR A 127 -4.94 -19.97 10.17
N GLU A 128 -4.50 -19.82 8.92
CA GLU A 128 -3.99 -18.56 8.40
C GLU A 128 -5.01 -17.43 8.58
N ASN A 129 -6.30 -17.70 8.29
CA ASN A 129 -7.37 -16.73 8.49
C ASN A 129 -7.56 -16.32 9.95
N GLN A 130 -7.40 -17.27 10.91
CA GLN A 130 -7.47 -16.93 12.33
C GLN A 130 -6.32 -16.01 12.75
N LEU A 131 -5.12 -16.24 12.24
CA LEU A 131 -3.99 -15.34 12.50
C LEU A 131 -4.20 -13.98 11.84
N TRP A 132 -4.66 -13.94 10.59
CA TRP A 132 -4.93 -12.70 9.87
C TRP A 132 -6.02 -11.84 10.53
N SER A 133 -7.03 -12.48 11.13
CA SER A 133 -8.08 -11.76 11.84
C SER A 133 -7.58 -10.92 13.02
N VAL A 134 -6.42 -11.25 13.60
CA VAL A 134 -5.80 -10.49 14.69
C VAL A 134 -5.37 -9.09 14.23
N LEU A 135 -4.85 -8.98 12.99
CA LEU A 135 -4.51 -7.69 12.38
C LEU A 135 -5.75 -6.82 12.23
N HIS A 136 -6.84 -7.37 11.67
CA HIS A 136 -8.11 -6.66 11.50
C HIS A 136 -8.72 -6.20 12.83
N GLU A 137 -8.80 -7.12 13.81
CA GLU A 137 -9.34 -6.79 15.13
C GLU A 137 -8.56 -5.64 15.78
N THR A 138 -7.23 -5.69 15.69
CA THR A 138 -6.38 -4.67 16.29
C THR A 138 -6.54 -3.34 15.58
N ASN A 139 -6.53 -3.32 14.26
CA ASN A 139 -6.71 -2.11 13.46
C ASN A 139 -8.02 -1.41 13.80
N ILE A 140 -9.15 -2.14 13.76
CA ILE A 140 -10.48 -1.59 14.07
C ILE A 140 -10.58 -1.15 15.55
N ALA A 141 -9.98 -1.89 16.48
CA ALA A 141 -10.00 -1.53 17.92
C ALA A 141 -9.21 -0.23 18.22
N HIS A 142 -8.37 0.23 17.31
CA HIS A 142 -7.56 1.45 17.43
C HIS A 142 -7.94 2.52 16.39
N ASP A 143 -9.22 2.58 16.01
CA ASP A 143 -9.77 3.56 15.07
C ASP A 143 -9.20 3.51 13.65
N GLY A 144 -8.61 2.38 13.24
CA GLY A 144 -8.21 2.14 11.87
C GLY A 144 -9.40 1.78 10.98
N GLU A 145 -9.20 1.76 9.67
CA GLU A 145 -10.30 1.62 8.72
C GLU A 145 -10.39 0.18 8.18
N TRP A 146 -9.49 -0.24 7.30
CA TRP A 146 -9.55 -1.55 6.65
C TRP A 146 -8.14 -2.05 6.27
N ILE A 147 -8.05 -3.18 5.61
CA ILE A 147 -6.79 -3.75 5.13
C ILE A 147 -6.98 -4.08 3.65
N GLU A 148 -6.06 -3.61 2.78
CA GLU A 148 -6.25 -3.70 1.33
C GLU A 148 -6.24 -5.13 0.80
N CYS A 149 -5.41 -6.00 1.36
CA CYS A 149 -5.22 -7.38 0.93
C CYS A 149 -5.36 -8.35 2.10
N ARG A 150 -5.21 -9.66 1.83
CA ARG A 150 -5.08 -10.71 2.84
C ARG A 150 -3.77 -11.46 2.67
N LEU A 151 -2.68 -10.73 2.44
CA LEU A 151 -1.38 -11.32 2.16
C LEU A 151 -0.78 -11.97 3.40
N LEU A 152 -1.11 -13.22 3.60
CA LEU A 152 -0.52 -14.11 4.59
C LEU A 152 -0.48 -15.54 4.07
N ALA A 153 0.67 -16.16 4.17
CA ALA A 153 0.87 -17.55 3.79
C ALA A 153 1.74 -18.27 4.81
N SER A 154 1.58 -19.59 4.91
CA SER A 154 2.34 -20.41 5.84
C SER A 154 2.92 -21.68 5.18
N GLY A 155 4.08 -22.14 5.68
CA GLY A 155 4.79 -23.31 5.20
C GLY A 155 5.05 -23.25 3.69
N GLU A 156 4.68 -24.31 2.96
CA GLU A 156 4.89 -24.41 1.51
C GLU A 156 4.18 -23.35 0.66
N ARG A 157 3.20 -22.63 1.24
CA ARG A 157 2.51 -21.54 0.55
C ARG A 157 3.26 -20.22 0.62
N THR A 158 4.35 -20.14 1.36
CA THR A 158 5.20 -18.93 1.39
C THR A 158 6.02 -18.75 0.11
N ASN A 159 6.08 -19.76 -0.77
CA ASN A 159 6.75 -19.69 -2.07
C ASN A 159 5.90 -20.35 -3.18
N PRO A 160 5.53 -19.65 -4.26
CA PRO A 160 5.81 -18.23 -4.50
C PRO A 160 4.96 -17.30 -3.63
N TRP A 161 5.37 -16.01 -3.53
CA TRP A 161 4.63 -14.96 -2.82
C TRP A 161 3.29 -14.63 -3.50
N PHE A 162 2.53 -13.70 -2.93
CA PHE A 162 1.16 -13.29 -3.33
C PHE A 162 0.09 -14.37 -3.07
N GLN A 163 0.20 -15.06 -1.95
CA GLN A 163 -0.81 -15.99 -1.47
C GLN A 163 -1.68 -15.32 -0.39
N GLU A 164 -2.98 -15.26 -0.62
CA GLU A 164 -3.92 -14.80 0.41
C GLU A 164 -4.11 -15.84 1.52
N SER A 165 -4.41 -15.38 2.73
CA SER A 165 -4.72 -16.23 3.87
C SER A 165 -5.92 -17.16 3.60
N GLY A 166 -5.82 -18.39 4.05
CA GLY A 166 -6.81 -19.44 3.81
C GLY A 166 -7.13 -20.26 5.06
N ASN A 167 -7.73 -21.41 4.80
CA ASN A 167 -8.08 -22.37 5.85
C ASN A 167 -6.93 -23.33 6.20
N ARG A 168 -5.73 -23.13 5.64
CA ARG A 168 -4.59 -23.96 5.98
C ARG A 168 -4.29 -23.82 7.47
N VAL A 169 -4.14 -24.98 8.12
CA VAL A 169 -3.74 -25.05 9.53
C VAL A 169 -2.23 -24.93 9.63
N ILE A 170 -1.77 -23.92 10.33
CA ILE A 170 -0.35 -23.62 10.56
C ILE A 170 0.29 -24.75 11.40
N GLN A 171 1.44 -25.21 10.99
CA GLN A 171 2.16 -26.31 11.66
C GLN A 171 3.38 -25.78 12.42
N ALA A 172 3.80 -26.50 13.45
CA ALA A 172 5.02 -26.19 14.19
C ALA A 172 6.25 -26.18 13.26
N GLY A 173 6.97 -25.06 13.22
CA GLY A 173 8.14 -24.86 12.37
C GLY A 173 7.86 -24.33 10.98
N ASP A 174 6.59 -24.10 10.59
CA ASP A 174 6.25 -23.39 9.35
C ASP A 174 6.81 -21.97 9.39
N LEU A 175 7.35 -21.50 8.26
CA LEU A 175 7.45 -20.07 8.01
C LEU A 175 6.04 -19.50 7.85
N VAL A 176 5.80 -18.33 8.41
CA VAL A 176 4.54 -17.57 8.27
C VAL A 176 4.91 -16.17 7.85
N GLY A 177 4.78 -15.90 6.57
CA GLY A 177 5.02 -14.58 5.99
C GLY A 177 3.71 -13.81 5.79
N PHE A 178 3.74 -12.51 6.03
CA PHE A 178 2.60 -11.63 5.79
C PHE A 178 3.05 -10.22 5.40
N ASP A 179 2.13 -9.50 4.79
CA ASP A 179 2.24 -8.12 4.36
C ASP A 179 1.03 -7.34 4.89
N THR A 180 1.24 -6.16 5.44
CA THR A 180 0.17 -5.57 6.25
C THR A 180 -0.82 -4.75 5.45
N ASP A 181 -0.42 -3.98 4.47
CA ASP A 181 -1.30 -3.09 3.68
C ASP A 181 -2.44 -2.48 4.52
N MET A 182 -2.12 -2.06 5.73
CA MET A 182 -3.10 -1.71 6.75
C MET A 182 -3.46 -0.23 6.69
N VAL A 183 -4.67 0.09 6.27
CA VAL A 183 -5.22 1.45 6.36
C VAL A 183 -5.60 1.73 7.81
N GLY A 184 -4.72 2.44 8.47
CA GLY A 184 -4.82 2.75 9.89
C GLY A 184 -5.66 3.99 10.18
N PRO A 185 -5.53 4.58 11.39
CA PRO A 185 -6.24 5.80 11.77
C PRO A 185 -5.98 6.96 10.78
N ASN A 186 -7.02 7.73 10.50
CA ASN A 186 -7.01 8.86 9.55
C ASN A 186 -6.79 8.45 8.07
N GLY A 187 -6.93 7.16 7.72
CA GLY A 187 -6.85 6.68 6.36
C GLY A 187 -5.44 6.58 5.78
N TYR A 188 -4.39 6.62 6.61
CA TYR A 188 -3.02 6.47 6.16
C TYR A 188 -2.54 5.02 6.28
N LEU A 189 -1.79 4.57 5.27
CA LEU A 189 -1.30 3.20 5.17
C LEU A 189 -0.11 2.95 6.12
N ALA A 190 -0.10 1.77 6.73
CA ALA A 190 1.05 1.19 7.41
C ALA A 190 1.38 -0.13 6.72
N ASP A 191 2.56 -0.17 6.12
CA ASP A 191 2.95 -1.22 5.23
C ASP A 191 4.32 -1.78 5.58
N ILE A 192 4.29 -2.97 6.18
CA ILE A 192 5.47 -3.75 6.57
C ILE A 192 5.21 -5.22 6.39
N SER A 193 6.21 -5.94 5.96
CA SER A 193 6.17 -7.40 5.95
C SER A 193 7.11 -8.01 6.95
N ARG A 194 6.66 -9.09 7.59
CA ARG A 194 7.47 -9.94 8.47
C ARG A 194 7.23 -11.41 8.15
N THR A 195 8.24 -12.23 8.41
CA THR A 195 8.14 -13.68 8.30
C THR A 195 8.60 -14.30 9.61
N TYR A 196 7.68 -14.94 10.32
CA TYR A 196 7.92 -15.63 11.59
C TYR A 196 8.05 -17.13 11.41
N VAL A 197 8.63 -17.80 12.40
CA VAL A 197 8.59 -19.27 12.52
C VAL A 197 7.53 -19.66 13.53
N CYS A 198 6.58 -20.50 13.13
CA CYS A 198 5.56 -21.01 14.04
C CYS A 198 6.22 -21.81 15.20
N PRO A 199 5.90 -21.51 16.47
CA PRO A 199 6.48 -22.17 17.63
C PRO A 199 6.33 -23.69 17.62
N GLY A 200 7.14 -24.38 18.45
CA GLY A 200 7.10 -25.82 18.62
C GLY A 200 8.20 -26.58 17.86
N ARG A 201 8.87 -25.94 16.92
CA ARG A 201 10.13 -26.38 16.31
C ARG A 201 11.10 -25.22 16.16
N LYS A 202 12.38 -25.51 16.30
CA LYS A 202 13.42 -24.51 15.98
C LYS A 202 13.48 -24.28 14.48
N PRO A 203 13.76 -23.04 14.04
CA PRO A 203 14.01 -22.78 12.63
C PRO A 203 15.17 -23.61 12.11
N THR A 204 15.06 -24.04 10.87
CA THR A 204 16.14 -24.75 10.18
C THR A 204 17.27 -23.78 9.80
N ASP A 205 18.45 -24.31 9.49
CA ASP A 205 19.57 -23.46 9.00
C ASP A 205 19.21 -22.78 7.67
N ALA A 206 18.43 -23.45 6.82
CA ALA A 206 17.95 -22.90 5.55
C ALA A 206 17.00 -21.71 5.78
N GLN A 207 16.04 -21.84 6.70
CA GLN A 207 15.12 -20.73 7.05
C GLN A 207 15.89 -19.54 7.64
N ARG A 208 16.83 -19.78 8.57
CA ARG A 208 17.68 -18.70 9.12
C ARG A 208 18.52 -18.00 8.06
N LYS A 209 19.14 -18.76 7.16
CA LYS A 209 19.94 -18.20 6.07
C LYS A 209 19.08 -17.36 5.14
N LEU A 210 17.91 -17.87 4.74
CA LEU A 210 16.99 -17.15 3.84
C LEU A 210 16.50 -15.84 4.46
N HIS A 211 16.11 -15.89 5.75
CA HIS A 211 15.70 -14.70 6.49
C HIS A 211 16.83 -13.66 6.62
N ALA A 212 18.04 -14.12 6.94
CA ALA A 212 19.20 -13.22 7.06
C ALA A 212 19.52 -12.50 5.74
N LEU A 213 19.41 -13.21 4.59
CA LEU A 213 19.61 -12.60 3.26
C LEU A 213 18.51 -11.58 2.93
N ALA A 214 17.25 -11.89 3.26
CA ALA A 214 16.14 -10.95 3.05
C ALA A 214 16.30 -9.70 3.92
N GLN A 215 16.70 -9.84 5.19
CA GLN A 215 17.01 -8.72 6.06
C GLN A 215 18.19 -7.90 5.55
N GLU A 216 19.24 -8.55 5.07
CA GLU A 216 20.40 -7.88 4.46
C GLU A 216 19.97 -7.03 3.26
N GLN A 217 19.10 -7.55 2.39
CA GLN A 217 18.57 -6.80 1.25
C GLN A 217 17.84 -5.54 1.69
N VAL A 218 16.89 -5.66 2.64
CA VAL A 218 16.12 -4.50 3.13
C VAL A 218 17.05 -3.46 3.75
N MET A 219 17.95 -3.87 4.64
CA MET A 219 18.85 -2.95 5.33
C MET A 219 19.85 -2.28 4.38
N PHE A 220 20.41 -3.04 3.43
CA PHE A 220 21.33 -2.49 2.42
C PHE A 220 20.62 -1.43 1.56
N ASN A 221 19.41 -1.73 1.09
CA ASN A 221 18.63 -0.83 0.26
C ASN A 221 18.19 0.42 1.05
N MET A 222 17.85 0.25 2.32
CA MET A 222 17.52 1.36 3.22
C MET A 222 18.71 2.33 3.39
N ASP A 223 19.92 1.82 3.56
CA ASP A 223 21.13 2.62 3.73
C ASP A 223 21.50 3.43 2.47
N LEU A 224 21.01 3.04 1.30
CA LEU A 224 21.20 3.81 0.06
C LEU A 224 20.27 5.03 -0.02
N LEU A 225 19.09 4.99 0.60
CA LEU A 225 18.06 6.00 0.42
C LEU A 225 18.46 7.34 1.04
N ARG A 226 18.48 8.37 0.20
CA ARG A 226 18.72 9.76 0.60
C ARG A 226 18.14 10.73 -0.43
N PRO A 227 17.83 11.96 -0.08
CA PRO A 227 17.42 12.98 -1.04
C PRO A 227 18.44 13.16 -2.17
N GLY A 228 17.94 13.27 -3.40
CA GLY A 228 18.77 13.46 -4.60
C GLY A 228 19.30 12.19 -5.26
N LEU A 229 19.10 11.01 -4.65
CA LEU A 229 19.40 9.74 -5.31
C LEU A 229 18.33 9.49 -6.38
N SER A 230 18.74 9.24 -7.64
CA SER A 230 17.80 8.90 -8.70
C SER A 230 17.32 7.46 -8.57
N PHE A 231 16.10 7.17 -9.09
CA PHE A 231 15.57 5.81 -9.09
C PHE A 231 16.44 4.85 -9.88
N ARG A 232 17.01 5.31 -11.00
CA ARG A 232 17.96 4.55 -11.82
C ARG A 232 19.26 4.25 -11.06
N GLU A 233 19.86 5.25 -10.42
CA GLU A 233 21.06 5.06 -9.62
C GLU A 233 20.80 4.11 -8.43
N PHE A 234 19.64 4.20 -7.80
CA PHE A 234 19.25 3.25 -6.76
C PHE A 234 19.15 1.82 -7.32
N ALA A 235 18.48 1.63 -8.46
CA ALA A 235 18.35 0.34 -9.11
C ALA A 235 19.71 -0.29 -9.50
N GLU A 236 20.65 0.53 -9.97
CA GLU A 236 22.01 0.08 -10.33
C GLU A 236 22.89 -0.27 -9.11
N ARG A 237 22.57 0.27 -7.94
CA ARG A 237 23.35 0.14 -6.70
C ARG A 237 22.70 -0.72 -5.64
N CYS A 238 21.44 -1.11 -5.81
CA CYS A 238 20.70 -1.92 -4.85
C CYS A 238 21.39 -3.24 -4.55
N TRP A 239 20.95 -3.91 -3.48
CA TRP A 239 21.46 -5.23 -3.11
C TRP A 239 21.30 -6.20 -4.29
N PRO A 240 22.40 -6.86 -4.72
CA PRO A 240 22.33 -7.74 -5.88
C PRO A 240 21.58 -9.04 -5.51
N VAL A 241 20.40 -9.24 -6.09
CA VAL A 241 19.60 -10.45 -5.86
C VAL A 241 20.34 -11.66 -6.44
N PRO A 242 20.64 -12.70 -5.64
CA PRO A 242 21.24 -13.94 -6.16
C PRO A 242 20.39 -14.56 -7.27
N GLU A 243 21.05 -15.11 -8.28
CA GLU A 243 20.41 -15.65 -9.50
C GLU A 243 19.27 -16.64 -9.21
N GLU A 244 19.40 -17.45 -8.17
CA GLU A 244 18.41 -18.45 -7.76
C GLU A 244 17.06 -17.83 -7.33
N PHE A 245 17.05 -16.56 -6.88
CA PHE A 245 15.84 -15.87 -6.43
C PHE A 245 15.23 -14.94 -7.47
N VAL A 246 15.98 -14.58 -8.52
CA VAL A 246 15.53 -13.61 -9.54
C VAL A 246 14.16 -13.97 -10.15
N PRO A 247 13.86 -15.26 -10.48
CA PRO A 247 12.57 -15.57 -11.11
C PRO A 247 11.34 -15.32 -10.23
N ASN A 248 11.50 -15.35 -8.90
CA ASN A 248 10.42 -15.16 -7.93
C ASN A 248 10.57 -13.86 -7.12
N ARG A 249 11.54 -12.98 -7.45
CA ARG A 249 11.74 -11.73 -6.73
C ARG A 249 10.48 -10.87 -6.72
N TYR A 250 10.33 -10.01 -5.74
CA TYR A 250 9.24 -9.05 -5.70
C TYR A 250 9.28 -8.12 -6.92
N MET A 251 8.14 -7.64 -7.38
CA MET A 251 8.06 -6.89 -8.64
C MET A 251 8.69 -5.49 -8.55
N THR A 252 8.73 -4.90 -7.37
CA THR A 252 9.33 -3.59 -7.11
C THR A 252 10.30 -3.67 -5.94
N MET A 253 11.32 -2.82 -5.94
CA MET A 253 12.27 -2.74 -4.82
C MET A 253 11.85 -1.73 -3.77
N VAL A 254 11.15 -0.69 -4.20
CA VAL A 254 10.69 0.41 -3.35
C VAL A 254 9.41 0.97 -3.97
N HIS A 255 8.40 1.22 -3.15
CA HIS A 255 7.23 1.99 -3.56
C HIS A 255 6.88 3.07 -2.55
N GLY A 256 6.17 4.10 -2.99
CA GLY A 256 5.65 5.16 -2.14
C GLY A 256 4.50 4.66 -1.28
N VAL A 257 4.38 5.23 -0.08
CA VAL A 257 3.29 4.93 0.85
C VAL A 257 2.68 6.23 1.36
N GLY A 258 1.35 6.26 1.38
CA GLY A 258 0.58 7.41 1.87
C GLY A 258 -0.83 7.02 2.24
N LEU A 259 -1.82 7.43 1.45
CA LEU A 259 -3.21 6.98 1.62
C LEU A 259 -3.45 5.58 1.05
N VAL A 260 -2.59 5.14 0.16
CA VAL A 260 -2.51 3.82 -0.49
C VAL A 260 -1.04 3.59 -0.86
N ASP A 261 -0.73 2.49 -1.53
CA ASP A 261 0.49 2.39 -2.32
C ASP A 261 0.47 3.45 -3.42
N GLU A 262 1.52 4.24 -3.51
CA GLU A 262 1.56 5.40 -4.40
C GLU A 262 2.95 5.60 -5.03
N HIS A 263 3.06 6.63 -5.87
CA HIS A 263 4.35 7.00 -6.48
C HIS A 263 5.42 7.36 -5.41
N PRO A 264 6.70 6.89 -5.59
CA PRO A 264 7.23 6.15 -6.74
C PRO A 264 7.07 4.63 -6.63
N SER A 265 7.20 3.91 -7.76
CA SER A 265 7.51 2.49 -7.79
C SER A 265 8.83 2.30 -8.55
N VAL A 266 9.82 1.66 -7.93
CA VAL A 266 11.19 1.59 -8.45
C VAL A 266 11.51 0.18 -8.92
N ALA A 267 11.72 0.06 -10.23
CA ALA A 267 12.06 -1.19 -10.92
C ALA A 267 13.50 -1.64 -10.59
N TYR A 268 13.76 -2.94 -10.69
CA TYR A 268 15.13 -3.48 -10.76
C TYR A 268 15.84 -2.98 -12.02
N ALA A 269 17.17 -2.95 -12.00
CA ALA A 269 17.97 -2.44 -13.11
C ALA A 269 17.68 -3.16 -14.43
N GLU A 270 17.47 -4.49 -14.38
CA GLU A 270 17.16 -5.31 -15.53
C GLU A 270 15.77 -5.02 -16.11
N ASP A 271 14.81 -4.67 -15.27
CA ASP A 271 13.42 -4.37 -15.66
C ASP A 271 13.23 -2.89 -16.02
N PHE A 272 14.22 -2.05 -15.75
CA PHE A 272 14.12 -0.60 -15.97
C PHE A 272 13.81 -0.21 -17.44
N PRO A 273 14.34 -0.92 -18.47
CA PRO A 273 13.98 -0.63 -19.87
C PRO A 273 12.49 -0.87 -20.18
N ASP A 274 11.83 -1.78 -19.48
CA ASP A 274 10.47 -2.21 -19.78
C ASP A 274 9.40 -1.37 -19.06
N TRP A 275 9.63 -1.04 -17.79
CA TRP A 275 8.64 -0.31 -16.98
C TRP A 275 9.23 0.66 -15.97
N GLY A 276 10.57 0.79 -15.91
CA GLY A 276 11.22 1.81 -15.11
C GLY A 276 10.99 3.22 -15.65
N TYR A 277 11.11 4.20 -14.79
CA TYR A 277 11.04 5.62 -15.17
C TYR A 277 12.00 6.45 -14.31
N ASP A 278 12.41 7.60 -14.85
CA ASP A 278 13.32 8.49 -14.15
C ASP A 278 12.59 9.32 -13.09
N GLY A 279 13.26 9.56 -12.01
CA GLY A 279 12.80 10.34 -10.88
C GLY A 279 13.88 10.38 -9.79
N MET A 280 13.59 11.05 -8.69
CA MET A 280 14.52 11.16 -7.57
C MET A 280 13.79 11.01 -6.25
N PHE A 281 14.43 10.34 -5.29
CA PHE A 281 14.00 10.37 -3.92
C PHE A 281 14.19 11.78 -3.34
N GLN A 282 13.21 12.22 -2.57
CA GLN A 282 13.20 13.57 -1.99
C GLN A 282 12.94 13.49 -0.49
N GLU A 283 13.34 14.51 0.24
CA GLU A 283 13.01 14.69 1.64
C GLU A 283 11.49 14.67 1.85
N ASN A 284 11.03 14.07 2.92
CA ASN A 284 9.64 13.85 3.27
C ASN A 284 8.86 12.88 2.37
N MET A 285 9.50 12.15 1.48
CA MET A 285 8.89 10.95 0.93
C MET A 285 8.82 9.87 2.01
N VAL A 286 7.71 9.14 2.04
CA VAL A 286 7.57 7.90 2.79
C VAL A 286 7.45 6.78 1.80
N VAL A 287 8.30 5.77 1.96
CA VAL A 287 8.38 4.63 1.04
C VAL A 287 8.55 3.33 1.80
N SER A 288 8.10 2.23 1.23
CA SER A 288 8.38 0.87 1.69
C SER A 288 9.49 0.24 0.86
N ILE A 289 10.37 -0.49 1.51
CA ILE A 289 11.53 -1.17 0.93
C ILE A 289 11.29 -2.66 0.97
N GLU A 290 11.26 -3.26 -0.19
CA GLU A 290 10.80 -4.60 -0.44
C GLU A 290 11.90 -5.64 -0.48
N SER A 291 11.63 -6.83 0.06
CA SER A 291 12.43 -8.03 -0.11
C SER A 291 11.52 -9.26 -0.15
N TYR A 292 11.66 -10.06 -1.19
CA TYR A 292 11.16 -11.41 -1.21
C TYR A 292 12.22 -12.35 -1.79
N LEU A 293 12.54 -13.39 -1.02
CA LEU A 293 13.49 -14.42 -1.41
C LEU A 293 12.84 -15.80 -1.33
N GLY A 294 12.70 -16.45 -2.47
CA GLY A 294 12.17 -17.80 -2.61
C GLY A 294 12.63 -18.39 -3.93
N ALA A 295 13.45 -19.46 -3.91
CA ALA A 295 13.97 -20.06 -5.13
C ALA A 295 12.92 -20.93 -5.83
N VAL A 296 12.96 -20.98 -7.15
CA VAL A 296 12.08 -21.88 -7.94
C VAL A 296 12.30 -23.32 -7.53
N GLY A 297 11.20 -24.05 -7.30
CA GLY A 297 11.23 -25.46 -6.92
C GLY A 297 11.52 -25.72 -5.43
N THR A 298 11.68 -24.67 -4.62
CA THR A 298 11.69 -24.80 -3.16
C THR A 298 10.30 -24.50 -2.59
N SER A 299 10.03 -24.98 -1.38
CA SER A 299 8.70 -24.86 -0.75
C SER A 299 8.54 -23.63 0.13
N GLU A 300 9.62 -22.92 0.45
CA GLU A 300 9.56 -21.81 1.41
C GLU A 300 10.21 -20.56 0.84
N GLY A 301 9.64 -19.41 1.21
CA GLY A 301 10.16 -18.08 0.91
C GLY A 301 10.03 -17.16 2.10
N VAL A 302 10.82 -16.11 2.12
CA VAL A 302 10.80 -15.07 3.15
C VAL A 302 10.44 -13.73 2.50
N LYS A 303 9.38 -13.09 3.00
CA LYS A 303 8.97 -11.72 2.69
C LYS A 303 9.29 -10.83 3.87
N LEU A 304 10.08 -9.80 3.62
CA LEU A 304 10.38 -8.73 4.59
C LEU A 304 10.22 -7.39 3.91
N GLU A 305 9.79 -6.42 4.66
CA GLU A 305 9.59 -5.06 4.18
C GLU A 305 9.71 -4.05 5.32
N GLN A 306 10.11 -2.84 5.00
CA GLN A 306 10.24 -1.76 5.96
C GLN A 306 9.78 -0.43 5.39
N GLN A 307 8.76 0.15 6.00
CA GLN A 307 8.34 1.52 5.71
C GLN A 307 9.28 2.52 6.37
N VAL A 308 9.76 3.49 5.58
CA VAL A 308 10.74 4.48 6.00
C VAL A 308 10.34 5.89 5.59
N LEU A 309 10.74 6.88 6.39
CA LEU A 309 10.71 8.30 6.05
C LEU A 309 12.09 8.71 5.52
N ILE A 310 12.13 9.36 4.37
CA ILE A 310 13.36 9.95 3.83
C ILE A 310 13.58 11.32 4.49
N THR A 311 14.66 11.42 5.26
CA THR A 311 15.08 12.65 5.95
C THR A 311 16.27 13.30 5.21
N PRO A 312 16.69 14.52 5.56
CA PRO A 312 17.87 15.16 4.97
C PRO A 312 19.15 14.32 5.08
N THR A 313 19.24 13.42 6.06
CA THR A 313 20.45 12.63 6.34
C THR A 313 20.35 11.17 5.92
N GLY A 314 19.21 10.72 5.39
CA GLY A 314 18.96 9.34 4.96
C GLY A 314 17.58 8.83 5.41
N ALA A 315 17.32 7.55 5.20
CA ALA A 315 16.06 6.91 5.56
C ALA A 315 15.99 6.57 7.06
N VAL A 316 14.81 6.74 7.65
CA VAL A 316 14.53 6.38 9.05
C VAL A 316 13.31 5.48 9.08
N ALA A 317 13.44 4.29 9.66
CA ALA A 317 12.34 3.36 9.82
C ALA A 317 11.18 3.97 10.63
N LEU A 318 9.95 3.76 10.19
CA LEU A 318 8.76 4.17 10.92
C LEU A 318 8.30 3.07 11.88
N SER A 319 8.41 1.80 11.51
CA SER A 319 8.09 0.66 12.37
C SER A 319 9.22 0.39 13.38
N ARG A 320 8.84 -0.01 14.58
CA ARG A 320 9.72 -0.49 15.64
C ARG A 320 9.78 -2.01 15.74
N THR A 321 8.95 -2.71 14.97
CA THR A 321 8.92 -4.18 14.94
C THR A 321 10.23 -4.72 14.37
N PRO A 322 11.07 -5.42 15.16
CA PRO A 322 12.37 -5.89 14.69
C PRO A 322 12.24 -7.05 13.71
N PHE A 323 13.22 -7.19 12.82
CA PHE A 323 13.33 -8.37 11.95
C PHE A 323 13.80 -9.61 12.72
N ALA A 324 14.71 -9.44 13.70
CA ALA A 324 15.37 -10.54 14.41
C ALA A 324 14.43 -11.42 15.23
N ASP A 325 13.39 -10.84 15.85
CA ASP A 325 12.41 -11.58 16.66
C ASP A 325 11.55 -12.55 15.84
N SER A 326 11.63 -12.45 14.51
CA SER A 326 10.83 -13.28 13.62
C SER A 326 11.34 -14.71 13.50
N ILE A 327 12.62 -14.97 13.76
CA ILE A 327 13.25 -16.28 13.52
C ILE A 327 13.95 -16.88 14.74
N GLU A 328 14.02 -16.14 15.85
CA GLU A 328 14.45 -16.66 17.15
C GLU A 328 13.24 -16.86 18.06
N PRO A 329 13.11 -18.02 18.74
CA PRO A 329 11.97 -18.33 19.60
C PRO A 329 11.94 -17.53 20.89
#